data_d470d8b9874e480f2169b96fdbd57e2d
#
_entry.id   d470d8b9874e480f2169b96fdbd57e2d
#
_cell.length_a   1.000
_cell.length_b   1.000
_cell.length_c   1.000
_cell.angle_alpha   90.00
_cell.angle_beta   90.00
_cell.angle_gamma   90.00
#
_symmetry.space_group_name_H-M   'P 1'
#
loop_
_entity.id
_entity.type
_entity.pdbx_description
1 polymer ?
#
loop_
_entity_poly.entity_id
_entity_poly.type
_entity_poly.pdbx_seq_one_letter_code
_entity_poly.pdbx_strand_id
1 'polypeptide(L)'
;MRKAFTMAAIIASLLISSPALSNTEIALLKQQLDTLKKNYEQRIEALESRLIETEKRTQYVELKTQEAAVKPKQSSFLTQNSFNPAISLILDGRFADMGNDPDDYALPGFMLGGESGLGSQGFAVGESELVMSANIDNTFYGKATLGFHNDDGSTEVDLEEAYIQTLGLGNGLTIKAGRFFSAMGYLNEHHVHTWDFADAPLIYRGLFGDQLRDDGIQLSYIAPTDTFLQLGAEIMSGSQFPSAGEQSGIGAATVFANIGGDIGIEHSWQLGLSHWQANNIEGRTGGGHAHGEEDSAEETPSFDGDSKINAVDFVYKWAPNGNPKNQHVKVQFEYFDRKENGTISMLNSGPPLEETSFDGHQKGWYAQTIYQFKPRWRAGLRYDQLESDNTGFDDDVLMEAGLDSDGFKPKRMSAMIEWLPSEFSRIRLQFNRDKSYQESDDQIFLQYTTSLGSHGAHQY
;
A
#
# COMPACT_ATOMS: atom_id res chain seq x y z
N MET A 1 -20.76 -51.16 1.56
CA MET A 1 -19.50 -51.90 1.71
C MET A 1 -19.14 -52.67 0.47
N ARG A 2 -18.93 -52.01 -0.71
CA ARG A 2 -18.50 -52.68 -1.98
C ARG A 2 -17.66 -51.76 -2.91
N LYS A 3 -17.01 -50.74 -2.37
CA LYS A 3 -16.08 -49.86 -3.16
C LYS A 3 -14.66 -49.74 -2.57
N ALA A 4 -14.31 -50.52 -1.56
CA ALA A 4 -12.99 -50.47 -0.93
C ALA A 4 -12.05 -51.64 -1.34
N PHE A 5 -12.52 -52.59 -2.18
CA PHE A 5 -11.73 -53.78 -2.54
C PHE A 5 -11.09 -53.75 -3.93
N THR A 6 -11.36 -52.72 -4.74
CA THR A 6 -10.81 -52.61 -6.10
C THR A 6 -9.56 -51.74 -6.20
N MET A 7 -9.17 -51.04 -5.15
CA MET A 7 -7.96 -50.20 -5.16
C MET A 7 -6.70 -50.91 -4.60
N ALA A 8 -6.89 -52.00 -3.85
CA ALA A 8 -5.78 -52.76 -3.28
C ALA A 8 -5.15 -53.75 -4.27
N ALA A 9 -5.85 -54.09 -5.38
CA ALA A 9 -5.34 -55.03 -6.36
C ALA A 9 -4.48 -54.40 -7.48
N ILE A 10 -4.51 -53.07 -7.61
CA ILE A 10 -3.70 -52.32 -8.62
C ILE A 10 -2.33 -51.94 -8.04
N ILE A 11 -2.20 -51.81 -6.71
CA ILE A 11 -0.90 -51.51 -6.11
C ILE A 11 0.01 -52.74 -5.95
N ALA A 12 -0.54 -53.95 -5.97
CA ALA A 12 0.24 -55.17 -5.87
C ALA A 12 0.86 -55.64 -7.18
N SER A 13 0.45 -55.08 -8.34
CA SER A 13 1.01 -55.44 -9.65
C SER A 13 2.11 -54.52 -10.18
N LEU A 14 2.47 -53.48 -9.43
CA LEU A 14 3.54 -52.53 -9.77
C LEU A 14 4.86 -52.77 -9.00
N LEU A 15 4.94 -53.85 -8.21
CA LEU A 15 6.12 -54.16 -7.39
C LEU A 15 6.96 -55.32 -7.90
N ILE A 16 6.74 -55.80 -9.13
CA ILE A 16 7.56 -56.88 -9.70
C ILE A 16 8.03 -56.49 -11.11
N SER A 17 8.94 -55.55 -11.20
CA SER A 17 9.99 -55.43 -12.21
C SER A 17 10.93 -54.28 -11.88
N SER A 18 11.71 -54.43 -10.82
CA SER A 18 12.96 -53.66 -10.71
C SER A 18 13.95 -54.32 -11.63
N PRO A 19 14.42 -53.65 -12.72
CA PRO A 19 15.58 -54.18 -13.45
C PRO A 19 16.76 -54.17 -12.44
N ALA A 20 17.38 -55.31 -12.21
CA ALA A 20 18.62 -55.39 -11.44
C ALA A 20 19.63 -54.46 -12.12
N LEU A 21 19.98 -53.35 -11.45
CA LEU A 21 21.01 -52.43 -11.91
C LEU A 21 22.26 -53.25 -12.23
N SER A 22 22.81 -53.06 -13.41
CA SER A 22 24.04 -53.74 -13.79
C SER A 22 25.18 -53.31 -12.86
N ASN A 23 26.15 -54.17 -12.59
CA ASN A 23 27.31 -53.84 -11.74
C ASN A 23 28.03 -52.58 -12.22
N THR A 24 27.92 -52.23 -13.50
CA THR A 24 28.47 -51.01 -14.10
C THR A 24 27.66 -49.75 -13.68
N GLU A 25 26.33 -49.83 -13.60
CA GLU A 25 25.48 -48.70 -13.15
C GLU A 25 25.64 -48.42 -11.67
N ILE A 26 25.78 -49.47 -10.86
CA ILE A 26 26.08 -49.34 -9.41
C ILE A 26 27.46 -48.69 -9.19
N ALA A 27 28.45 -49.07 -10.02
CA ALA A 27 29.79 -48.46 -9.94
C ALA A 27 29.77 -46.98 -10.35
N LEU A 28 29.00 -46.61 -11.39
CA LEU A 28 28.82 -45.21 -11.83
C LEU A 28 28.10 -44.38 -10.77
N LEU A 29 27.05 -44.91 -10.15
CA LEU A 29 26.32 -44.26 -9.10
C LEU A 29 27.19 -43.99 -7.86
N LYS A 30 28.00 -44.97 -7.47
CA LYS A 30 29.00 -44.81 -6.40
C LYS A 30 30.02 -43.72 -6.72
N GLN A 31 30.54 -43.70 -7.95
CA GLN A 31 31.48 -42.67 -8.38
C GLN A 31 30.83 -41.25 -8.36
N GLN A 32 29.57 -41.13 -8.77
CA GLN A 32 28.82 -39.87 -8.69
C GLN A 32 28.60 -39.44 -7.23
N LEU A 33 28.25 -40.36 -6.36
CA LEU A 33 28.05 -40.13 -4.93
C LEU A 33 29.33 -39.70 -4.23
N ASP A 34 30.47 -40.31 -4.53
CA ASP A 34 31.78 -39.93 -4.02
C ASP A 34 32.20 -38.53 -4.52
N THR A 35 31.92 -38.21 -5.79
CA THR A 35 32.18 -36.89 -6.35
C THR A 35 31.30 -35.83 -5.70
N LEU A 36 30.02 -36.11 -5.48
CA LEU A 36 29.09 -35.24 -4.81
C LEU A 36 29.52 -34.98 -3.35
N LYS A 37 29.89 -36.06 -2.63
CA LYS A 37 30.38 -35.97 -1.24
C LYS A 37 31.63 -35.10 -1.17
N LYS A 38 32.58 -35.29 -2.07
CA LYS A 38 33.82 -34.47 -2.10
C LYS A 38 33.54 -32.99 -2.38
N ASN A 39 32.56 -32.71 -3.29
CA ASN A 39 32.13 -31.34 -3.57
C ASN A 39 31.46 -30.68 -2.34
N TYR A 40 30.64 -31.42 -1.60
CA TYR A 40 30.05 -30.90 -0.36
C TYR A 40 31.08 -30.66 0.74
N GLU A 41 32.04 -31.59 0.93
CA GLU A 41 33.12 -31.41 1.90
C GLU A 41 33.96 -30.16 1.58
N GLN A 42 34.30 -29.94 0.30
CA GLN A 42 35.01 -28.72 -0.12
C GLN A 42 34.19 -27.43 0.13
N ARG A 43 32.85 -27.49 -0.09
CA ARG A 43 31.99 -26.34 0.20
C ARG A 43 31.87 -26.06 1.69
N ILE A 44 31.78 -27.09 2.52
CA ILE A 44 31.76 -26.95 3.98
C ILE A 44 33.06 -26.31 4.45
N GLU A 45 34.23 -26.81 4.03
CA GLU A 45 35.54 -26.26 4.39
C GLU A 45 35.71 -24.79 3.96
N ALA A 46 35.19 -24.42 2.76
CA ALA A 46 35.18 -23.05 2.29
C ALA A 46 34.24 -22.14 3.10
N LEU A 47 33.09 -22.64 3.55
CA LEU A 47 32.16 -21.91 4.40
C LEU A 47 32.71 -21.72 5.83
N GLU A 48 33.31 -22.75 6.40
CA GLU A 48 33.95 -22.68 7.70
C GLU A 48 35.11 -21.68 7.68
N SER A 49 35.92 -21.67 6.62
CA SER A 49 37.00 -20.69 6.45
C SER A 49 36.49 -19.26 6.40
N ARG A 50 35.35 -19.02 5.68
CA ARG A 50 34.67 -17.70 5.62
C ARG A 50 34.09 -17.30 6.98
N LEU A 51 33.53 -18.25 7.71
CA LEU A 51 32.98 -17.99 9.05
C LEU A 51 34.09 -17.50 9.98
N ILE A 52 35.23 -18.23 10.02
CA ILE A 52 36.38 -17.85 10.83
C ILE A 52 36.95 -16.47 10.44
N GLU A 53 36.99 -16.17 9.15
CA GLU A 53 37.44 -14.84 8.68
C GLU A 53 36.46 -13.74 9.09
N THR A 54 35.14 -14.00 9.02
CA THR A 54 34.10 -13.05 9.43
C THR A 54 34.14 -12.81 10.92
N GLU A 55 34.31 -13.88 11.75
CA GLU A 55 34.47 -13.77 13.20
C GLU A 55 35.69 -12.95 13.59
N LYS A 56 36.84 -13.20 12.95
CA LYS A 56 38.07 -12.40 13.18
C LYS A 56 37.85 -10.93 12.79
N ARG A 57 37.11 -10.66 11.72
CA ARG A 57 36.80 -9.29 11.29
C ARG A 57 35.88 -8.57 12.27
N THR A 58 34.90 -9.28 12.82
CA THR A 58 34.02 -8.77 13.87
C THR A 58 34.77 -8.46 15.15
N GLN A 59 35.62 -9.37 15.63
CA GLN A 59 36.48 -9.14 16.81
C GLN A 59 37.44 -7.96 16.59
N TYR A 60 38.02 -7.82 15.40
CA TYR A 60 38.90 -6.69 15.09
C TYR A 60 38.14 -5.34 15.08
N VAL A 61 36.90 -5.31 14.60
CA VAL A 61 36.04 -4.12 14.65
C VAL A 61 35.64 -3.80 16.10
N GLU A 62 35.30 -4.80 16.91
CA GLU A 62 34.99 -4.62 18.34
C GLU A 62 36.20 -4.08 19.13
N LEU A 63 37.38 -4.61 18.88
CA LEU A 63 38.62 -4.12 19.51
C LEU A 63 38.95 -2.68 19.11
N LYS A 64 38.77 -2.32 17.82
CA LYS A 64 38.95 -0.95 17.36
C LYS A 64 37.89 0.02 17.92
N THR A 65 36.69 -0.46 18.13
CA THR A 65 35.62 0.33 18.74
C THR A 65 35.92 0.58 20.23
N GLN A 66 36.49 -0.43 20.93
CA GLN A 66 36.93 -0.28 22.30
C GLN A 66 38.18 0.63 22.44
N GLU A 67 39.16 0.56 21.53
CA GLU A 67 40.32 1.45 21.51
C GLU A 67 39.95 2.90 21.17
N ALA A 68 38.95 3.13 20.33
CA ALA A 68 38.40 4.45 20.03
C ALA A 68 37.63 5.05 21.23
N ALA A 69 37.11 4.23 22.13
CA ALA A 69 36.40 4.66 23.34
C ALA A 69 37.32 5.14 24.50
N VAL A 70 38.61 4.98 24.38
CA VAL A 70 39.59 5.30 25.47
C VAL A 70 40.29 6.65 25.29
N LYS A 71 39.81 7.57 24.45
CA LYS A 71 40.26 8.96 24.52
C LYS A 71 39.17 9.83 25.15
N PRO A 72 39.40 10.40 26.36
CA PRO A 72 38.43 11.32 26.94
C PRO A 72 38.45 12.61 26.14
N LYS A 73 37.59 12.76 25.14
CA LYS A 73 37.14 14.08 24.72
C LYS A 73 36.17 14.59 25.77
N GLN A 74 36.61 15.56 26.56
CA GLN A 74 35.74 16.42 27.33
C GLN A 74 34.74 17.09 26.35
N SER A 75 33.62 16.45 26.12
CA SER A 75 32.45 17.05 25.52
C SER A 75 31.35 17.03 26.59
N SER A 76 30.84 18.22 26.86
CA SER A 76 29.69 18.54 27.69
C SER A 76 28.75 17.36 27.89
N PHE A 77 28.43 17.06 29.13
CA PHE A 77 27.32 16.21 29.56
C PHE A 77 26.00 16.80 29.02
N LEU A 78 25.74 16.61 27.75
CA LEU A 78 24.37 16.47 27.31
C LEU A 78 23.99 15.06 27.76
N THR A 79 23.20 14.97 28.79
CA THR A 79 22.41 13.81 29.15
C THR A 79 21.96 13.17 27.84
N GLN A 80 22.47 11.98 27.51
CA GLN A 80 21.86 11.13 26.52
C GLN A 80 20.45 10.84 27.04
N ASN A 81 19.51 11.72 26.71
CA ASN A 81 18.12 11.38 26.78
C ASN A 81 17.99 10.16 25.88
N SER A 82 17.61 9.04 26.46
CA SER A 82 17.24 7.82 25.74
C SER A 82 16.05 8.05 24.78
N PHE A 83 15.53 9.24 24.74
CA PHE A 83 14.48 9.75 23.89
C PHE A 83 15.10 10.66 22.83
N ASN A 84 15.72 10.06 21.82
CA ASN A 84 16.13 10.76 20.61
C ASN A 84 15.30 10.21 19.45
N PRO A 85 14.24 10.90 19.01
CA PRO A 85 13.40 10.41 17.92
C PRO A 85 14.22 10.27 16.63
N ALA A 86 13.98 9.22 15.90
CA ALA A 86 14.40 9.11 14.52
C ALA A 86 13.59 10.15 13.72
N ILE A 87 14.30 11.02 13.02
CA ILE A 87 13.69 12.04 12.15
C ILE A 87 14.14 11.75 10.72
N SER A 88 13.18 11.70 9.82
CA SER A 88 13.43 11.63 8.38
C SER A 88 12.59 12.66 7.63
N LEU A 89 13.16 13.20 6.57
CA LEU A 89 12.50 14.11 5.65
C LEU A 89 12.52 13.46 4.27
N ILE A 90 11.35 13.23 3.72
CA ILE A 90 11.15 12.79 2.34
C ILE A 90 10.85 14.04 1.52
N LEU A 91 11.63 14.26 0.46
CA LEU A 91 11.39 15.34 -0.49
C LEU A 91 10.99 14.72 -1.83
N ASP A 92 9.86 15.14 -2.34
CA ASP A 92 9.33 14.77 -3.63
C ASP A 92 9.21 15.99 -4.55
N GLY A 93 9.76 15.89 -5.74
CA GLY A 93 9.62 16.89 -6.79
C GLY A 93 8.99 16.25 -8.03
N ARG A 94 7.99 16.90 -8.59
CA ARG A 94 7.24 16.41 -9.73
C ARG A 94 7.22 17.42 -10.87
N PHE A 95 7.30 16.93 -12.09
CA PHE A 95 6.87 17.62 -13.30
C PHE A 95 5.74 16.79 -13.92
N ALA A 96 4.62 17.42 -14.22
CA ALA A 96 3.48 16.81 -14.85
C ALA A 96 3.12 17.57 -16.14
N ASP A 97 2.84 16.81 -17.22
CA ASP A 97 2.29 17.33 -18.48
C ASP A 97 1.04 16.51 -18.80
N MET A 98 -0.10 17.17 -18.78
CA MET A 98 -1.42 16.58 -18.93
C MET A 98 -2.14 17.29 -20.09
N GLY A 99 -2.90 16.55 -20.87
CA GLY A 99 -3.62 17.09 -22.03
C GLY A 99 -4.87 17.86 -21.63
N ASN A 100 -5.54 17.45 -20.55
CA ASN A 100 -6.71 18.10 -19.99
C ASN A 100 -6.33 18.96 -18.77
N ASP A 101 -7.17 19.93 -18.43
CA ASP A 101 -6.99 20.74 -17.23
C ASP A 101 -7.17 19.81 -15.98
N PRO A 102 -6.19 19.77 -15.07
CA PRO A 102 -6.32 18.95 -13.86
C PRO A 102 -7.47 19.39 -12.94
N ASP A 103 -7.90 20.66 -13.01
CA ASP A 103 -8.98 21.21 -12.18
C ASP A 103 -10.35 20.66 -12.61
N ASP A 104 -10.49 20.24 -13.89
CA ASP A 104 -11.69 19.59 -14.43
C ASP A 104 -11.74 18.08 -14.12
N TYR A 105 -10.85 17.55 -13.27
CA TYR A 105 -10.77 16.10 -13.03
C TYR A 105 -12.01 15.56 -12.31
N ALA A 106 -12.66 14.60 -12.91
CA ALA A 106 -13.83 13.91 -12.37
C ALA A 106 -13.80 12.42 -12.68
N LEU A 107 -14.48 11.63 -11.86
CA LEU A 107 -14.74 10.22 -12.07
C LEU A 107 -16.28 10.02 -12.12
N PRO A 108 -16.90 9.91 -13.30
CA PRO A 108 -18.33 9.75 -13.42
C PRO A 108 -18.87 8.60 -12.57
N GLY A 109 -19.86 8.89 -11.74
CA GLY A 109 -20.46 7.95 -10.81
C GLY A 109 -19.77 7.84 -9.44
N PHE A 110 -18.77 8.69 -9.16
CA PHE A 110 -18.05 8.71 -7.89
C PHE A 110 -17.98 10.13 -7.32
N MET A 111 -18.38 10.28 -6.06
CA MET A 111 -18.14 11.50 -5.30
C MET A 111 -16.68 11.47 -4.82
N LEU A 112 -15.87 12.42 -5.29
CA LEU A 112 -14.43 12.44 -4.98
C LEU A 112 -14.16 13.11 -3.64
N GLY A 113 -13.22 12.58 -2.85
CA GLY A 113 -12.71 13.23 -1.65
C GLY A 113 -11.70 14.32 -1.96
N GLY A 114 -11.35 15.14 -0.96
CA GLY A 114 -10.59 16.39 -1.13
C GLY A 114 -9.20 16.27 -1.74
N GLU A 115 -8.55 15.10 -1.65
CA GLU A 115 -7.18 14.92 -2.14
C GLU A 115 -7.10 14.09 -3.43
N SER A 116 -8.25 13.79 -4.05
CA SER A 116 -8.34 12.92 -5.23
C SER A 116 -7.89 13.54 -6.55
N GLY A 117 -7.50 14.80 -6.56
CA GLY A 117 -7.07 15.55 -7.76
C GLY A 117 -5.80 15.02 -8.41
N LEU A 118 -5.53 15.48 -9.64
CA LEU A 118 -4.31 15.13 -10.39
C LEU A 118 -3.08 15.93 -9.90
N GLY A 119 -3.31 16.99 -9.11
CA GLY A 119 -2.31 17.98 -8.71
C GLY A 119 -1.89 18.87 -9.87
N SER A 120 -1.04 19.84 -9.60
CA SER A 120 -0.71 20.93 -10.52
C SER A 120 0.01 20.48 -11.79
N GLN A 121 -0.30 21.14 -12.90
CA GLN A 121 0.42 21.07 -14.18
C GLN A 121 1.82 21.69 -14.04
N GLY A 122 2.82 21.15 -14.72
CA GLY A 122 4.19 21.63 -14.72
C GLY A 122 5.02 21.19 -13.52
N PHE A 123 5.91 22.07 -13.03
CA PHE A 123 6.75 21.77 -11.88
C PHE A 123 6.03 22.04 -10.56
N ALA A 124 5.99 21.04 -9.70
CA ALA A 124 5.42 21.15 -8.36
C ALA A 124 6.28 20.40 -7.34
N VAL A 125 6.18 20.82 -6.09
CA VAL A 125 6.57 19.97 -4.95
C VAL A 125 5.50 18.90 -4.86
N GLY A 126 5.91 17.64 -4.97
CA GLY A 126 5.05 16.50 -4.72
C GLY A 126 4.83 16.32 -3.22
N GLU A 127 4.21 15.23 -2.85
CA GLU A 127 3.96 14.90 -1.45
C GLU A 127 5.27 14.64 -0.71
N SER A 128 5.68 15.63 0.05
CA SER A 128 6.89 15.60 0.87
C SER A 128 6.51 15.36 2.32
N GLU A 129 7.29 14.59 3.06
CA GLU A 129 6.91 14.15 4.40
C GLU A 129 8.01 14.40 5.43
N LEU A 130 7.61 14.86 6.62
CA LEU A 130 8.45 14.85 7.81
C LEU A 130 7.97 13.76 8.77
N VAL A 131 8.78 12.72 8.93
CA VAL A 131 8.47 11.59 9.79
C VAL A 131 9.29 11.66 11.06
N MET A 132 8.63 11.53 12.20
CA MET A 132 9.24 11.41 13.52
C MET A 132 8.77 10.13 14.18
N SER A 133 9.70 9.32 14.69
CA SER A 133 9.35 8.09 15.38
C SER A 133 10.31 7.75 16.50
N ALA A 134 9.80 7.16 17.56
CA ALA A 134 10.62 6.71 18.70
C ALA A 134 9.93 5.60 19.49
N ASN A 135 10.74 4.75 20.13
CA ASN A 135 10.24 3.99 21.27
C ASN A 135 10.06 4.96 22.44
N ILE A 136 8.84 5.10 22.95
CA ILE A 136 8.54 5.91 24.13
C ILE A 136 9.17 5.26 25.37
N ASP A 137 9.02 3.94 25.45
CA ASP A 137 9.64 3.06 26.43
C ASP A 137 9.75 1.63 25.86
N ASN A 138 9.89 0.63 26.71
CA ASN A 138 9.93 -0.79 26.29
C ASN A 138 8.54 -1.37 25.92
N THR A 139 7.47 -0.60 26.11
CA THR A 139 6.09 -1.04 25.92
C THR A 139 5.43 -0.34 24.74
N PHE A 140 5.80 0.92 24.49
CA PHE A 140 5.16 1.78 23.50
C PHE A 140 6.13 2.36 22.49
N TYR A 141 5.66 2.42 21.25
CA TYR A 141 6.27 3.13 20.12
C TYR A 141 5.34 4.25 19.69
N GLY A 142 5.89 5.39 19.31
CA GLY A 142 5.17 6.51 18.76
C GLY A 142 5.68 6.90 17.38
N LYS A 143 4.76 7.31 16.50
CA LYS A 143 5.06 7.84 15.16
C LYS A 143 4.18 9.05 14.89
N ALA A 144 4.75 10.07 14.24
CA ALA A 144 4.02 11.17 13.62
C ALA A 144 4.59 11.44 12.22
N THR A 145 3.71 11.65 11.25
CA THR A 145 4.03 12.00 9.86
C THR A 145 3.25 13.26 9.49
N LEU A 146 3.98 14.29 9.06
CA LEU A 146 3.43 15.52 8.50
C LEU A 146 3.67 15.51 7.00
N GLY A 147 2.61 15.55 6.20
CA GLY A 147 2.64 15.75 4.76
C GLY A 147 2.70 17.24 4.41
N PHE A 148 3.42 17.56 3.35
CA PHE A 148 3.50 18.88 2.74
C PHE A 148 3.13 18.76 1.28
N HIS A 149 2.04 19.38 0.89
CA HIS A 149 1.61 19.43 -0.50
C HIS A 149 1.40 20.88 -0.93
N ASN A 150 1.44 21.07 -2.23
CA ASN A 150 1.20 22.37 -2.82
C ASN A 150 -0.17 22.33 -3.49
N ASP A 151 -1.05 23.21 -3.02
CA ASP A 151 -2.36 23.43 -3.60
C ASP A 151 -2.47 24.90 -4.00
N ASP A 152 -2.75 25.18 -5.29
CA ASP A 152 -2.88 26.50 -5.88
C ASP A 152 -1.80 27.53 -5.50
N GLY A 153 -0.55 27.07 -5.42
CA GLY A 153 0.58 27.92 -5.07
C GLY A 153 0.70 28.22 -3.58
N SER A 154 -0.15 27.67 -2.73
CA SER A 154 0.01 27.63 -1.27
C SER A 154 0.55 26.27 -0.82
N THR A 155 1.36 26.27 0.24
CA THR A 155 1.84 25.02 0.86
C THR A 155 0.91 24.67 2.00
N GLU A 156 0.26 23.53 1.91
CA GLU A 156 -0.54 22.97 2.98
C GLU A 156 0.25 21.94 3.78
N VAL A 157 -0.04 21.87 5.08
CA VAL A 157 0.57 20.92 6.01
C VAL A 157 -0.52 20.07 6.62
N ASP A 158 -0.48 18.79 6.36
CA ASP A 158 -1.45 17.85 6.89
C ASP A 158 -0.82 16.84 7.85
N LEU A 159 -1.58 16.45 8.88
CA LEU A 159 -1.20 15.39 9.79
C LEU A 159 -1.69 14.04 9.23
N GLU A 160 -0.81 13.34 8.52
CA GLU A 160 -1.15 12.04 7.94
C GLU A 160 -1.28 10.95 8.99
N GLU A 161 -0.29 10.85 9.88
CA GLU A 161 -0.29 9.89 10.98
C GLU A 161 0.17 10.52 12.28
N ALA A 162 -0.46 10.15 13.38
CA ALA A 162 -0.03 10.47 14.75
C ALA A 162 -0.58 9.39 15.69
N TYR A 163 0.22 8.38 15.99
CA TYR A 163 -0.26 7.26 16.80
C TYR A 163 0.78 6.73 17.79
N ILE A 164 0.24 6.02 18.78
CA ILE A 164 1.00 5.20 19.71
C ILE A 164 0.66 3.73 19.43
N GLN A 165 1.67 2.87 19.44
CA GLN A 165 1.53 1.43 19.23
C GLN A 165 2.20 0.65 20.35
N THR A 166 1.58 -0.45 20.79
CA THR A 166 2.17 -1.36 21.77
C THR A 166 3.26 -2.23 21.15
N LEU A 167 4.36 -2.45 21.87
CA LEU A 167 5.51 -3.24 21.39
C LEU A 167 5.52 -4.68 21.93
N GLY A 168 4.81 -4.98 22.98
CA GLY A 168 4.97 -6.27 23.62
C GLY A 168 3.81 -6.71 24.50
N LEU A 169 2.58 -6.72 23.99
CA LEU A 169 1.43 -7.29 24.70
C LEU A 169 1.52 -8.82 24.85
N GLY A 170 2.40 -9.47 24.06
CA GLY A 170 2.51 -10.91 23.96
C GLY A 170 1.42 -11.56 23.11
N ASN A 171 1.57 -12.86 22.87
CA ASN A 171 0.60 -13.69 22.12
C ASN A 171 0.23 -13.15 20.72
N GLY A 172 1.08 -12.36 20.06
CA GLY A 172 0.81 -11.80 18.72
C GLY A 172 -0.15 -10.61 18.69
N LEU A 173 -0.54 -10.05 19.82
CA LEU A 173 -1.44 -8.91 19.90
C LEU A 173 -0.70 -7.58 19.79
N THR A 174 -1.28 -6.64 19.02
CA THR A 174 -0.83 -5.25 18.90
C THR A 174 -2.03 -4.33 18.97
N ILE A 175 -1.92 -3.24 19.71
CA ILE A 175 -2.89 -2.14 19.73
C ILE A 175 -2.20 -0.89 19.20
N LYS A 176 -2.85 -0.19 18.26
CA LYS A 176 -2.46 1.11 17.73
C LYS A 176 -3.59 2.09 18.03
N ALA A 177 -3.28 3.31 18.49
CA ALA A 177 -4.27 4.33 18.82
C ALA A 177 -3.78 5.71 18.40
N GLY A 178 -4.65 6.48 17.78
CA GLY A 178 -4.39 7.81 17.20
C GLY A 178 -4.84 7.88 15.75
N ARG A 179 -4.22 8.73 14.94
CA ARG A 179 -4.44 8.84 13.50
C ARG A 179 -3.54 7.87 12.74
N PHE A 180 -4.12 7.06 11.88
CA PHE A 180 -3.38 6.07 11.10
C PHE A 180 -4.11 5.71 9.79
N PHE A 181 -3.36 5.20 8.81
CA PHE A 181 -3.94 4.59 7.62
C PHE A 181 -4.58 3.25 7.97
N SER A 182 -5.84 3.05 7.53
CA SER A 182 -6.57 1.80 7.74
C SER A 182 -5.88 0.63 7.03
N ALA A 183 -5.95 -0.55 7.65
CA ALA A 183 -5.50 -1.80 7.05
C ALA A 183 -6.50 -2.37 6.01
N MET A 184 -7.21 -1.49 5.30
CA MET A 184 -8.13 -1.84 4.24
C MET A 184 -7.43 -1.88 2.89
N GLY A 185 -7.25 -3.09 2.33
CA GLY A 185 -6.43 -3.30 1.14
C GLY A 185 -4.93 -3.29 1.47
N TYR A 186 -4.12 -3.66 0.50
CA TYR A 186 -2.66 -3.72 0.67
C TYR A 186 -1.99 -2.35 0.56
N LEU A 187 -2.41 -1.54 -0.43
CA LEU A 187 -1.72 -0.28 -0.74
C LEU A 187 -1.98 0.81 0.31
N ASN A 188 -3.13 0.78 0.97
CA ASN A 188 -3.57 1.85 1.86
C ASN A 188 -2.65 2.13 3.05
N GLU A 189 -1.99 1.11 3.61
CA GLU A 189 -1.03 1.28 4.72
C GLU A 189 0.35 1.80 4.27
N HIS A 190 0.56 1.99 2.96
CA HIS A 190 1.83 2.40 2.39
C HIS A 190 1.81 3.89 2.03
N HIS A 191 2.73 4.67 2.57
CA HIS A 191 2.89 6.08 2.20
C HIS A 191 3.14 6.27 0.70
N VAL A 192 2.62 7.36 0.13
CA VAL A 192 2.68 7.68 -1.31
C VAL A 192 4.10 7.63 -1.85
N HIS A 193 5.08 8.13 -1.09
CA HIS A 193 6.49 8.08 -1.50
C HIS A 193 7.04 6.65 -1.66
N THR A 194 6.36 5.61 -1.15
CA THR A 194 6.76 4.20 -1.33
C THR A 194 6.04 3.50 -2.47
N TRP A 195 5.03 4.13 -3.05
CA TRP A 195 4.26 3.55 -4.16
C TRP A 195 5.11 3.31 -5.41
N ASP A 196 4.72 2.30 -6.17
CA ASP A 196 5.42 1.94 -7.41
C ASP A 196 5.10 2.87 -8.58
N PHE A 197 3.98 3.61 -8.53
CA PHE A 197 3.55 4.61 -9.51
C PHE A 197 3.51 5.99 -8.85
N ALA A 198 3.57 7.04 -9.66
CA ALA A 198 3.60 8.43 -9.19
C ALA A 198 2.22 8.95 -8.76
N ASP A 199 1.17 8.17 -8.96
CA ASP A 199 -0.21 8.51 -8.72
C ASP A 199 -1.00 7.33 -8.13
N ALA A 200 -2.07 7.64 -7.39
CA ALA A 200 -2.98 6.65 -6.84
C ALA A 200 -3.70 5.84 -7.93
N PRO A 201 -4.03 4.56 -7.69
CA PRO A 201 -4.98 3.84 -8.51
C PRO A 201 -6.34 4.56 -8.55
N LEU A 202 -7.06 4.50 -9.71
CA LEU A 202 -8.35 5.18 -9.86
C LEU A 202 -9.35 4.80 -8.76
N ILE A 203 -9.35 3.54 -8.32
CA ILE A 203 -10.29 3.09 -7.29
C ILE A 203 -9.99 3.72 -5.91
N TYR A 204 -8.73 4.00 -5.59
CA TYR A 204 -8.36 4.71 -4.38
C TYR A 204 -8.84 6.16 -4.41
N ARG A 205 -8.69 6.84 -5.55
CA ARG A 205 -9.24 8.19 -5.75
C ARG A 205 -10.76 8.22 -5.61
N GLY A 206 -11.45 7.28 -6.28
CA GLY A 206 -12.91 7.23 -6.27
C GLY A 206 -13.54 6.83 -4.94
N LEU A 207 -12.83 6.07 -4.09
CA LEU A 207 -13.39 5.58 -2.83
C LEU A 207 -12.83 6.25 -1.59
N PHE A 208 -11.57 6.71 -1.59
CA PHE A 208 -10.87 7.14 -0.38
C PHE A 208 -10.32 8.56 -0.46
N GLY A 209 -10.38 9.24 -1.61
CA GLY A 209 -9.71 10.51 -1.80
C GLY A 209 -8.19 10.37 -1.71
N ASP A 210 -7.65 9.31 -2.29
CA ASP A 210 -6.30 8.76 -2.34
C ASP A 210 -6.00 7.73 -1.24
N GLN A 211 -6.22 7.97 0.05
CA GLN A 211 -5.97 7.00 1.11
C GLN A 211 -7.01 7.09 2.23
N LEU A 212 -7.43 5.93 2.74
CA LEU A 212 -8.31 5.81 3.90
C LEU A 212 -7.50 5.97 5.19
N ARG A 213 -7.69 7.07 5.89
CA ARG A 213 -7.09 7.35 7.20
C ARG A 213 -8.13 7.96 8.15
N ASP A 214 -7.97 7.77 9.44
CA ASP A 214 -8.84 8.41 10.44
C ASP A 214 -8.23 8.29 11.86
N ASP A 215 -8.81 9.00 12.81
CA ASP A 215 -8.50 8.91 14.23
C ASP A 215 -9.24 7.72 14.84
N GLY A 216 -8.51 6.81 15.50
CA GLY A 216 -9.15 5.61 15.99
C GLY A 216 -8.26 4.70 16.82
N ILE A 217 -8.75 3.46 16.98
CA ILE A 217 -8.04 2.35 17.63
C ILE A 217 -8.08 1.14 16.71
N GLN A 218 -6.89 0.56 16.46
CA GLN A 218 -6.73 -0.71 15.76
C GLN A 218 -6.26 -1.78 16.74
N LEU A 219 -6.90 -2.94 16.71
CA LEU A 219 -6.44 -4.18 17.33
C LEU A 219 -6.03 -5.14 16.22
N SER A 220 -4.79 -5.62 16.24
CA SER A 220 -4.33 -6.68 15.34
C SER A 220 -3.77 -7.88 16.11
N TYR A 221 -3.92 -9.06 15.52
CA TYR A 221 -3.47 -10.33 16.05
C TYR A 221 -2.76 -11.14 14.98
N ILE A 222 -1.51 -11.51 15.23
CA ILE A 222 -0.76 -12.44 14.38
C ILE A 222 -0.87 -13.83 15.03
N ALA A 223 -1.51 -14.76 14.32
CA ALA A 223 -1.71 -16.12 14.81
C ALA A 223 -0.37 -16.90 14.81
N PRO A 224 -0.12 -17.77 15.81
CA PRO A 224 1.08 -18.59 15.89
C PRO A 224 0.98 -19.82 14.97
N THR A 225 0.84 -19.60 13.67
CA THR A 225 0.69 -20.62 12.63
C THR A 225 1.91 -20.64 11.72
N ASP A 226 2.20 -21.79 11.05
CA ASP A 226 3.31 -21.89 10.10
C ASP A 226 3.12 -20.96 8.89
N THR A 227 1.87 -20.72 8.51
CA THR A 227 1.49 -19.75 7.48
C THR A 227 1.18 -18.42 8.17
N PHE A 228 1.68 -17.31 7.65
CA PHE A 228 1.31 -15.97 8.15
C PHE A 228 -0.21 -15.81 8.13
N LEU A 229 -0.78 -15.48 9.28
CA LEU A 229 -2.20 -15.16 9.43
C LEU A 229 -2.33 -13.99 10.40
N GLN A 230 -2.81 -12.87 9.89
CA GLN A 230 -3.12 -11.67 10.66
C GLN A 230 -4.63 -11.43 10.61
N LEU A 231 -5.22 -11.14 11.75
CA LEU A 231 -6.61 -10.71 11.89
C LEU A 231 -6.62 -9.37 12.60
N GLY A 232 -7.56 -8.49 12.25
CA GLY A 232 -7.66 -7.22 12.95
C GLY A 232 -9.01 -6.56 12.81
N ALA A 233 -9.20 -5.56 13.66
CA ALA A 233 -10.38 -4.71 13.67
C ALA A 233 -9.98 -3.26 14.04
N GLU A 234 -10.69 -2.30 13.48
CA GLU A 234 -10.52 -0.87 13.71
C GLU A 234 -11.86 -0.26 14.07
N ILE A 235 -11.82 0.69 14.99
CA ILE A 235 -12.92 1.61 15.25
C ILE A 235 -12.38 3.03 15.08
N MET A 236 -13.10 3.84 14.33
CA MET A 236 -12.65 5.15 13.88
C MET A 236 -13.69 6.21 14.17
N SER A 237 -13.24 7.46 14.24
CA SER A 237 -14.12 8.62 14.50
C SER A 237 -15.16 8.84 13.40
N GLY A 238 -14.85 8.52 12.14
CA GLY A 238 -15.69 8.79 10.99
C GLY A 238 -15.62 10.24 10.51
N SER A 239 -14.58 10.98 10.91
CA SER A 239 -14.42 12.40 10.57
C SER A 239 -13.72 12.64 9.24
N GLN A 240 -13.10 11.62 8.67
CA GLN A 240 -12.37 11.71 7.41
C GLN A 240 -13.14 11.03 6.28
N PHE A 241 -12.91 11.47 5.04
CA PHE A 241 -13.47 10.80 3.86
C PHE A 241 -13.03 9.31 3.83
N PRO A 242 -13.91 8.35 3.49
CA PRO A 242 -15.24 8.47 2.87
C PRO A 242 -16.41 8.52 3.86
N SER A 243 -16.20 8.53 5.16
CA SER A 243 -17.27 8.79 6.13
C SER A 243 -17.57 10.26 6.26
N ALA A 244 -16.56 11.10 6.33
CA ALA A 244 -16.55 12.55 6.51
C ALA A 244 -17.93 13.24 6.66
N GLY A 245 -18.25 13.63 7.86
CA GLY A 245 -19.49 14.27 8.23
C GLY A 245 -19.47 14.64 9.72
N GLU A 246 -20.55 15.18 10.24
CA GLU A 246 -20.68 15.48 11.66
C GLU A 246 -20.92 14.19 12.46
N GLN A 247 -19.84 13.51 12.88
CA GLN A 247 -19.91 12.30 13.67
C GLN A 247 -19.64 12.55 15.15
N SER A 248 -20.42 11.93 16.01
CA SER A 248 -20.19 11.95 17.46
C SER A 248 -19.90 10.52 17.94
N GLY A 249 -18.65 10.20 18.26
CA GLY A 249 -18.26 8.91 18.81
C GLY A 249 -17.59 8.00 17.77
N ILE A 250 -18.12 6.79 17.55
CA ILE A 250 -17.61 5.83 16.55
C ILE A 250 -18.43 6.02 15.27
N GLY A 251 -17.80 6.59 14.24
CA GLY A 251 -18.44 6.84 12.95
C GLY A 251 -18.12 5.76 11.90
N ALA A 252 -16.98 5.06 12.03
CA ALA A 252 -16.59 4.02 11.09
C ALA A 252 -15.92 2.84 11.77
N ALA A 253 -15.92 1.67 11.13
CA ALA A 253 -15.25 0.46 11.59
C ALA A 253 -14.72 -0.35 10.40
N THR A 254 -13.53 -0.97 10.60
CA THR A 254 -12.92 -1.92 9.64
C THR A 254 -12.69 -3.25 10.31
N VAL A 255 -12.84 -4.35 9.57
CA VAL A 255 -12.29 -5.65 9.94
C VAL A 255 -11.46 -6.18 8.78
N PHE A 256 -10.33 -6.83 9.08
CA PHE A 256 -9.43 -7.34 8.06
C PHE A 256 -8.79 -8.67 8.44
N ALA A 257 -8.40 -9.43 7.42
CA ALA A 257 -7.70 -10.70 7.56
C ALA A 257 -6.68 -10.84 6.42
N ASN A 258 -5.42 -11.07 6.77
CA ASN A 258 -4.33 -11.29 5.82
C ASN A 258 -3.75 -12.68 6.02
N ILE A 259 -3.62 -13.43 4.95
CA ILE A 259 -2.92 -14.73 4.92
C ILE A 259 -1.79 -14.66 3.91
N GLY A 260 -0.63 -15.22 4.23
CA GLY A 260 0.52 -15.17 3.34
C GLY A 260 1.57 -16.22 3.68
N GLY A 261 2.54 -16.36 2.82
CA GLY A 261 3.62 -17.32 3.04
C GLY A 261 4.64 -17.33 1.89
N ASP A 262 5.64 -18.18 2.07
CA ASP A 262 6.71 -18.36 1.12
C ASP A 262 6.57 -19.70 0.39
N ILE A 263 6.96 -19.73 -0.88
CA ILE A 263 7.10 -20.96 -1.68
C ILE A 263 8.59 -21.09 -2.04
N GLY A 264 9.30 -21.86 -1.24
CA GLY A 264 10.76 -21.90 -1.28
C GLY A 264 11.37 -20.58 -0.83
N ILE A 265 12.57 -20.25 -1.33
CA ILE A 265 13.30 -19.02 -0.95
C ILE A 265 13.08 -17.86 -1.94
N GLU A 266 12.42 -18.12 -3.05
CA GLU A 266 12.33 -17.18 -4.17
C GLU A 266 10.97 -16.50 -4.27
N HIS A 267 9.92 -17.07 -3.70
CA HIS A 267 8.55 -16.63 -3.89
C HIS A 267 7.89 -16.32 -2.54
N SER A 268 7.21 -15.19 -2.46
CA SER A 268 6.31 -14.88 -1.36
C SER A 268 4.97 -14.36 -1.88
N TRP A 269 3.91 -14.56 -1.14
CA TRP A 269 2.58 -14.12 -1.48
C TRP A 269 1.78 -13.72 -0.26
N GLN A 270 0.82 -12.84 -0.45
CA GLN A 270 -0.17 -12.42 0.53
C GLN A 270 -1.53 -12.25 -0.15
N LEU A 271 -2.57 -12.66 0.54
CA LEU A 271 -3.97 -12.43 0.19
C LEU A 271 -4.63 -11.74 1.37
N GLY A 272 -5.31 -10.63 1.13
CA GLY A 272 -6.08 -9.87 2.10
C GLY A 272 -7.56 -9.84 1.78
N LEU A 273 -8.37 -9.79 2.83
CA LEU A 273 -9.81 -9.55 2.80
C LEU A 273 -10.12 -8.49 3.83
N SER A 274 -10.88 -7.48 3.47
CA SER A 274 -11.29 -6.43 4.39
C SER A 274 -12.71 -5.94 4.15
N HIS A 275 -13.33 -5.46 5.21
CA HIS A 275 -14.66 -4.86 5.21
C HIS A 275 -14.64 -3.60 6.06
N TRP A 276 -15.05 -2.50 5.48
CA TRP A 276 -15.25 -1.21 6.14
C TRP A 276 -16.72 -0.82 6.10
N GLN A 277 -17.19 -0.14 7.15
CA GLN A 277 -18.53 0.42 7.19
C GLN A 277 -18.58 1.72 7.98
N ALA A 278 -19.42 2.65 7.53
CA ALA A 278 -19.87 3.82 8.27
C ALA A 278 -21.39 3.90 8.18
N ASN A 279 -22.05 4.17 9.31
CA ASN A 279 -23.49 4.33 9.36
C ASN A 279 -23.81 5.73 9.85
N ASN A 280 -24.96 6.25 9.39
CA ASN A 280 -25.42 7.61 9.70
C ASN A 280 -24.36 8.69 9.34
N ILE A 281 -23.81 8.60 8.14
CA ILE A 281 -23.00 9.68 7.57
C ILE A 281 -23.93 10.87 7.38
N GLU A 282 -23.52 12.05 7.84
CA GLU A 282 -24.26 13.30 7.73
C GLU A 282 -23.40 14.35 7.05
N GLY A 283 -23.86 14.89 5.94
CA GLY A 283 -23.22 16.02 5.25
C GLY A 283 -21.86 15.70 4.61
N ARG A 284 -21.63 14.45 4.16
CA ARG A 284 -20.40 14.17 3.41
C ARG A 284 -20.44 14.86 2.05
N THR A 285 -19.58 15.85 1.88
CA THR A 285 -19.38 16.51 0.58
C THR A 285 -18.24 15.86 -0.19
N GLY A 286 -18.30 15.90 -1.50
CA GLY A 286 -17.13 15.71 -2.35
C GLY A 286 -16.18 16.88 -2.09
N GLY A 287 -14.90 16.60 -1.90
CA GLY A 287 -13.86 17.62 -1.92
C GLY A 287 -13.62 18.06 -3.36
N GLY A 288 -14.58 18.77 -3.95
CA GLY A 288 -14.27 19.54 -5.12
C GLY A 288 -13.44 20.74 -4.68
N HIS A 289 -12.26 20.95 -5.26
CA HIS A 289 -11.64 22.26 -5.23
C HIS A 289 -12.58 23.18 -6.01
N ALA A 290 -13.52 23.81 -5.30
CA ALA A 290 -14.31 24.87 -5.87
C ALA A 290 -13.39 26.09 -6.06
N HIS A 291 -12.64 26.10 -7.16
CA HIS A 291 -11.92 27.27 -7.66
C HIS A 291 -12.90 28.17 -8.41
N GLY A 292 -13.96 28.59 -7.73
CA GLY A 292 -14.86 29.64 -8.19
C GLY A 292 -14.51 30.96 -7.53
N GLU A 293 -14.50 32.05 -8.31
CA GLU A 293 -14.47 33.41 -7.79
C GLU A 293 -15.52 33.54 -6.65
N GLU A 294 -15.16 34.19 -5.55
CA GLU A 294 -15.93 34.34 -4.28
C GLU A 294 -17.41 34.79 -4.41
N ASP A 295 -17.97 34.93 -5.61
CA ASP A 295 -19.30 35.51 -5.88
C ASP A 295 -20.37 34.54 -6.42
N SER A 296 -20.05 33.25 -6.71
CA SER A 296 -21.06 32.25 -7.05
C SER A 296 -20.93 31.05 -6.12
N ALA A 297 -21.90 30.89 -5.20
CA ALA A 297 -22.04 29.67 -4.40
C ALA A 297 -22.32 28.50 -5.37
N GLU A 298 -21.28 27.76 -5.71
CA GLU A 298 -21.35 26.58 -6.57
C GLU A 298 -22.16 25.49 -5.87
N GLU A 299 -23.05 24.85 -6.59
CA GLU A 299 -23.87 23.77 -6.05
C GLU A 299 -22.98 22.57 -5.74
N THR A 300 -22.95 22.14 -4.47
CA THR A 300 -22.07 21.09 -3.99
C THR A 300 -22.88 19.89 -3.56
N PRO A 301 -22.64 18.68 -4.10
CA PRO A 301 -23.34 17.49 -3.67
C PRO A 301 -22.94 17.09 -2.26
N SER A 302 -23.95 16.72 -1.43
CA SER A 302 -23.82 16.23 -0.07
C SER A 302 -24.54 14.91 0.10
N PHE A 303 -23.90 13.94 0.75
CA PHE A 303 -24.47 12.62 1.01
C PHE A 303 -24.77 12.43 2.49
N ASP A 304 -25.99 11.95 2.76
CA ASP A 304 -26.44 11.50 4.08
C ASP A 304 -26.91 10.04 3.98
N GLY A 305 -26.32 9.13 4.79
CA GLY A 305 -26.71 7.72 4.70
C GLY A 305 -25.70 6.74 5.28
N ASP A 306 -25.74 5.53 4.77
CA ASP A 306 -24.87 4.41 5.15
C ASP A 306 -23.95 4.04 3.98
N SER A 307 -22.69 3.72 4.29
CA SER A 307 -21.70 3.27 3.31
C SER A 307 -20.98 2.00 3.81
N LYS A 308 -20.76 1.04 2.90
CA LYS A 308 -20.05 -0.23 3.16
C LYS A 308 -19.11 -0.53 2.01
N ILE A 309 -17.87 -0.90 2.33
CA ILE A 309 -16.86 -1.27 1.33
C ILE A 309 -16.30 -2.65 1.67
N ASN A 310 -16.27 -3.55 0.67
CA ASN A 310 -15.56 -4.82 0.75
C ASN A 310 -14.34 -4.76 -0.14
N ALA A 311 -13.23 -5.35 0.29
CA ALA A 311 -12.02 -5.42 -0.52
C ALA A 311 -11.38 -6.80 -0.49
N VAL A 312 -10.72 -7.10 -1.59
CA VAL A 312 -9.82 -8.25 -1.77
C VAL A 312 -8.52 -7.73 -2.35
N ASP A 313 -7.41 -8.07 -1.74
CA ASP A 313 -6.09 -7.73 -2.23
C ASP A 313 -5.21 -8.98 -2.38
N PHE A 314 -4.27 -8.92 -3.32
CA PHE A 314 -3.31 -9.96 -3.56
C PHE A 314 -1.96 -9.39 -3.98
N VAL A 315 -0.91 -9.83 -3.32
CA VAL A 315 0.47 -9.47 -3.67
C VAL A 315 1.30 -10.73 -3.82
N TYR A 316 2.04 -10.78 -4.90
CA TYR A 316 3.02 -11.83 -5.17
C TYR A 316 4.37 -11.23 -5.49
N LYS A 317 5.43 -11.76 -4.90
CA LYS A 317 6.82 -11.34 -5.11
C LYS A 317 7.68 -12.55 -5.49
N TRP A 318 8.54 -12.34 -6.46
CA TRP A 318 9.55 -13.31 -6.88
C TRP A 318 10.92 -12.65 -6.97
N ALA A 319 11.93 -13.31 -6.41
CA ALA A 319 13.31 -12.88 -6.49
C ALA A 319 14.24 -14.10 -6.67
N PRO A 320 15.03 -14.17 -7.74
CA PRO A 320 15.94 -15.30 -7.97
C PRO A 320 16.91 -15.48 -6.80
N ASN A 321 17.05 -16.72 -6.34
CA ASN A 321 17.87 -17.09 -5.17
C ASN A 321 17.52 -16.30 -3.89
N GLY A 322 16.30 -15.79 -3.77
CA GLY A 322 15.86 -14.97 -2.64
C GLY A 322 16.56 -13.61 -2.55
N ASN A 323 17.14 -13.10 -3.64
CA ASN A 323 17.85 -11.82 -3.64
C ASN A 323 17.16 -10.79 -4.56
N PRO A 324 16.28 -9.94 -4.00
CA PRO A 324 15.55 -8.93 -4.74
C PRO A 324 16.41 -7.77 -5.27
N LYS A 325 17.62 -7.56 -4.73
CA LYS A 325 18.49 -6.43 -5.12
C LYS A 325 18.97 -6.48 -6.56
N ASN A 326 19.08 -7.67 -7.13
CA ASN A 326 19.52 -7.84 -8.51
C ASN A 326 18.35 -7.82 -9.49
N GLN A 327 17.38 -8.67 -9.23
CA GLN A 327 16.24 -8.89 -10.10
C GLN A 327 15.04 -9.34 -9.27
N HIS A 328 13.85 -8.83 -9.59
CA HIS A 328 12.62 -9.25 -8.94
C HIS A 328 11.39 -8.91 -9.78
N VAL A 329 10.31 -9.60 -9.49
CA VAL A 329 8.97 -9.27 -9.97
C VAL A 329 8.06 -9.10 -8.75
N LYS A 330 7.26 -8.02 -8.75
CA LYS A 330 6.12 -7.82 -7.85
C LYS A 330 4.86 -7.73 -8.70
N VAL A 331 3.85 -8.52 -8.37
CA VAL A 331 2.50 -8.42 -8.93
C VAL A 331 1.57 -8.04 -7.79
N GLN A 332 0.70 -7.08 -8.04
CA GLN A 332 -0.28 -6.60 -7.06
C GLN A 332 -1.62 -6.44 -7.76
N PHE A 333 -2.67 -6.84 -7.07
CA PHE A 333 -4.05 -6.73 -7.51
C PHE A 333 -4.92 -6.35 -6.31
N GLU A 334 -5.83 -5.39 -6.49
CA GLU A 334 -6.85 -5.06 -5.50
C GLU A 334 -8.19 -4.82 -6.20
N TYR A 335 -9.24 -5.26 -5.55
CA TYR A 335 -10.64 -5.07 -5.95
C TYR A 335 -11.44 -4.54 -4.77
N PHE A 336 -12.27 -3.52 -5.02
CA PHE A 336 -13.17 -2.90 -4.04
C PHE A 336 -14.59 -2.86 -4.58
N ASP A 337 -15.56 -3.03 -3.65
CA ASP A 337 -17.00 -2.97 -3.91
C ASP A 337 -17.64 -2.13 -2.81
N ARG A 338 -18.13 -0.93 -3.16
CA ARG A 338 -18.82 0.00 -2.26
C ARG A 338 -20.33 -0.03 -2.53
N LYS A 339 -21.11 -0.07 -1.45
CA LYS A 339 -22.56 0.10 -1.47
C LYS A 339 -22.96 1.21 -0.52
N GLU A 340 -23.77 2.13 -1.02
CA GLU A 340 -24.27 3.28 -0.29
C GLU A 340 -25.78 3.33 -0.38
N ASN A 341 -26.44 3.73 0.70
CA ASN A 341 -27.88 3.93 0.72
C ASN A 341 -28.20 5.17 1.55
N GLY A 342 -28.92 6.13 0.96
CA GLY A 342 -29.17 7.39 1.62
C GLY A 342 -29.84 8.42 0.74
N THR A 343 -29.43 9.68 0.90
CA THR A 343 -29.92 10.84 0.17
C THR A 343 -28.73 11.66 -0.36
N ILE A 344 -28.86 12.16 -1.59
CA ILE A 344 -28.00 13.21 -2.14
C ILE A 344 -28.78 14.52 -2.14
N SER A 345 -28.16 15.55 -1.63
CA SER A 345 -28.69 16.92 -1.62
C SER A 345 -27.72 17.87 -2.31
N MET A 346 -28.20 18.76 -3.17
CA MET A 346 -27.38 19.81 -3.80
C MET A 346 -27.38 21.04 -2.89
N LEU A 347 -26.29 21.25 -2.15
CA LEU A 347 -26.13 22.42 -1.30
C LEU A 347 -26.04 23.68 -2.18
N ASN A 348 -26.66 24.78 -1.72
CA ASN A 348 -26.72 26.06 -2.43
C ASN A 348 -27.62 26.12 -3.69
N SER A 349 -28.36 25.05 -4.04
CA SER A 349 -29.31 25.05 -5.14
C SER A 349 -30.52 26.03 -4.96
N GLY A 350 -30.62 26.60 -3.75
CA GLY A 350 -31.72 27.51 -3.40
C GLY A 350 -32.95 26.79 -2.81
N PRO A 351 -34.02 27.51 -2.41
CA PRO A 351 -35.23 26.88 -1.92
C PRO A 351 -36.23 26.56 -3.05
N PRO A 352 -36.82 25.31 -3.14
CA PRO A 352 -36.46 24.17 -2.25
C PRO A 352 -35.10 23.60 -2.57
N LEU A 353 -34.43 23.00 -1.56
CA LEU A 353 -33.20 22.25 -1.75
C LEU A 353 -33.48 21.09 -2.73
N GLU A 354 -32.60 20.90 -3.72
CA GLU A 354 -32.69 19.78 -4.64
C GLU A 354 -32.11 18.55 -3.97
N GLU A 355 -32.91 17.49 -3.85
CA GLU A 355 -32.52 16.24 -3.17
C GLU A 355 -33.13 15.03 -3.86
N THR A 356 -32.41 13.92 -3.81
CA THR A 356 -32.89 12.62 -4.31
C THR A 356 -32.48 11.49 -3.38
N SER A 357 -33.29 10.41 -3.34
CA SER A 357 -32.83 9.16 -2.73
C SER A 357 -31.62 8.62 -3.49
N PHE A 358 -30.73 7.91 -2.80
CA PHE A 358 -29.53 7.35 -3.39
C PHE A 358 -29.34 5.89 -3.00
N ASP A 359 -29.24 5.02 -4.00
CA ASP A 359 -28.77 3.63 -3.88
C ASP A 359 -27.58 3.49 -4.82
N GLY A 360 -26.38 3.59 -4.25
CA GLY A 360 -25.11 3.61 -4.95
C GLY A 360 -24.41 2.26 -4.90
N HIS A 361 -23.94 1.79 -6.04
CA HIS A 361 -23.09 0.62 -6.15
C HIS A 361 -21.88 0.94 -7.03
N GLN A 362 -20.75 1.17 -6.38
CA GLN A 362 -19.49 1.53 -7.04
C GLN A 362 -18.46 0.43 -6.78
N LYS A 363 -17.76 0.03 -7.82
CA LYS A 363 -16.73 -1.00 -7.76
C LYS A 363 -15.59 -0.68 -8.71
N GLY A 364 -14.42 -1.22 -8.39
CA GLY A 364 -13.27 -1.09 -9.26
C GLY A 364 -12.12 -1.95 -8.82
N TRP A 365 -11.13 -2.02 -9.68
CA TRP A 365 -9.93 -2.81 -9.46
C TRP A 365 -8.75 -2.19 -10.18
N TYR A 366 -7.59 -2.52 -9.69
CA TYR A 366 -6.35 -2.34 -10.45
C TYR A 366 -5.48 -3.58 -10.37
N ALA A 367 -4.64 -3.74 -11.37
CA ALA A 367 -3.59 -4.73 -11.40
C ALA A 367 -2.29 -4.09 -11.84
N GLN A 368 -1.20 -4.33 -11.13
CA GLN A 368 0.11 -3.81 -11.49
C GLN A 368 1.19 -4.89 -11.42
N THR A 369 2.20 -4.72 -12.25
CA THR A 369 3.39 -5.57 -12.28
C THR A 369 4.62 -4.69 -12.36
N ILE A 370 5.56 -4.93 -11.46
CA ILE A 370 6.85 -4.27 -11.40
C ILE A 370 7.93 -5.31 -11.67
N TYR A 371 8.84 -4.99 -12.55
CA TYR A 371 9.99 -5.83 -12.87
C TYR A 371 11.31 -5.06 -12.74
N GLN A 372 12.10 -5.44 -11.74
CA GLN A 372 13.49 -5.01 -11.67
C GLN A 372 14.32 -5.92 -12.58
N PHE A 373 14.68 -5.42 -13.76
CA PHE A 373 15.38 -6.20 -14.79
C PHE A 373 16.91 -6.19 -14.61
N LYS A 374 17.42 -5.25 -13.85
CA LYS A 374 18.82 -5.17 -13.41
C LYS A 374 18.92 -4.33 -12.12
N PRO A 375 20.04 -4.39 -11.37
CA PRO A 375 20.20 -3.57 -10.18
C PRO A 375 19.87 -2.10 -10.43
N ARG A 376 19.02 -1.51 -9.59
CA ARG A 376 18.62 -0.10 -9.60
C ARG A 376 17.75 0.35 -10.80
N TRP A 377 17.24 -0.57 -11.61
CA TRP A 377 16.35 -0.25 -12.72
C TRP A 377 15.10 -1.11 -12.68
N ARG A 378 13.96 -0.45 -12.57
CA ARG A 378 12.64 -1.09 -12.57
C ARG A 378 11.78 -0.55 -13.70
N ALA A 379 10.89 -1.38 -14.21
CA ALA A 379 9.82 -0.99 -15.12
C ALA A 379 8.51 -1.53 -14.58
N GLY A 380 7.41 -0.83 -14.81
CA GLY A 380 6.10 -1.22 -14.32
C GLY A 380 5.00 -0.96 -15.33
N LEU A 381 3.95 -1.75 -15.21
CA LEU A 381 2.68 -1.57 -15.92
C LEU A 381 1.55 -1.65 -14.90
N ARG A 382 0.55 -0.77 -15.01
CA ARG A 382 -0.69 -0.79 -14.23
C ARG A 382 -1.88 -0.60 -15.14
N TYR A 383 -2.96 -1.28 -14.83
CA TYR A 383 -4.26 -1.09 -15.44
C TYR A 383 -5.30 -0.92 -14.34
N ASP A 384 -6.13 0.11 -14.49
CA ASP A 384 -7.20 0.50 -13.58
C ASP A 384 -8.54 0.46 -14.31
N GLN A 385 -9.60 0.02 -13.64
CA GLN A 385 -10.97 0.09 -14.16
C GLN A 385 -11.98 0.27 -13.04
N LEU A 386 -12.94 1.21 -13.25
CA LEU A 386 -14.05 1.47 -12.36
C LEU A 386 -15.38 1.16 -13.06
N GLU A 387 -16.42 1.01 -12.25
CA GLU A 387 -17.80 0.85 -12.68
C GLU A 387 -18.72 1.36 -11.57
N SER A 388 -19.75 2.13 -11.94
CA SER A 388 -20.81 2.57 -11.04
C SER A 388 -22.17 2.18 -11.59
N ASP A 389 -23.09 1.86 -10.69
CA ASP A 389 -24.51 1.59 -10.95
C ASP A 389 -25.29 2.27 -9.82
N ASN A 390 -25.53 3.56 -9.98
CA ASN A 390 -26.17 4.42 -9.01
C ASN A 390 -27.60 4.72 -9.48
N THR A 391 -28.54 4.70 -8.55
CA THR A 391 -29.95 4.99 -8.82
C THR A 391 -30.53 5.92 -7.77
N GLY A 392 -31.50 6.73 -8.18
CA GLY A 392 -32.21 7.65 -7.31
C GLY A 392 -33.65 7.83 -7.74
N PHE A 393 -34.39 8.68 -7.02
CA PHE A 393 -35.75 9.05 -7.41
C PHE A 393 -35.73 10.12 -8.51
N ASP A 394 -34.73 11.00 -8.49
CA ASP A 394 -34.53 12.08 -9.45
C ASP A 394 -33.15 11.92 -10.12
N ASP A 395 -33.16 11.54 -11.40
CA ASP A 395 -31.97 11.31 -12.19
C ASP A 395 -31.23 12.60 -12.53
N ASP A 396 -31.96 13.74 -12.63
CA ASP A 396 -31.37 15.05 -12.95
C ASP A 396 -30.43 15.49 -11.79
N VAL A 397 -30.86 15.30 -10.54
CA VAL A 397 -30.02 15.57 -9.34
C VAL A 397 -28.79 14.66 -9.30
N LEU A 398 -28.90 13.38 -9.67
CA LEU A 398 -27.75 12.48 -9.74
C LEU A 398 -26.76 12.90 -10.84
N MET A 399 -27.24 13.36 -11.96
CA MET A 399 -26.42 13.85 -13.08
C MET A 399 -25.68 15.12 -12.68
N GLU A 400 -26.35 16.08 -12.03
CA GLU A 400 -25.74 17.32 -11.54
C GLU A 400 -24.69 17.05 -10.45
N ALA A 401 -24.94 16.08 -9.57
CA ALA A 401 -23.99 15.61 -8.57
C ALA A 401 -22.79 14.82 -9.15
N GLY A 402 -22.73 14.58 -10.48
CA GLY A 402 -21.71 13.77 -11.14
C GLY A 402 -21.79 12.28 -10.81
N LEU A 403 -22.92 11.83 -10.23
CA LEU A 403 -23.13 10.44 -9.77
C LEU A 403 -23.80 9.56 -10.82
N ASP A 404 -24.34 10.12 -11.89
CA ASP A 404 -24.75 9.36 -13.07
C ASP A 404 -23.54 9.16 -14.00
N SER A 405 -23.18 7.91 -14.25
CA SER A 405 -22.11 7.56 -15.18
C SER A 405 -22.57 7.34 -16.62
N ASP A 406 -23.88 7.31 -16.87
CA ASP A 406 -24.48 6.89 -18.17
C ASP A 406 -23.83 5.58 -18.70
N GLY A 407 -23.51 4.66 -17.81
CA GLY A 407 -22.84 3.40 -18.14
C GLY A 407 -21.36 3.52 -18.55
N PHE A 408 -20.77 4.72 -18.43
CA PHE A 408 -19.35 4.93 -18.67
C PHE A 408 -18.51 4.21 -17.61
N LYS A 409 -17.39 3.61 -18.03
CA LYS A 409 -16.47 2.87 -17.16
C LYS A 409 -15.10 3.53 -17.20
N PRO A 410 -14.76 4.34 -16.19
CA PRO A 410 -13.43 4.94 -16.06
C PRO A 410 -12.33 3.88 -16.09
N LYS A 411 -11.28 4.13 -16.86
CA LYS A 411 -10.13 3.23 -16.95
C LYS A 411 -8.85 3.97 -17.26
N ARG A 412 -7.73 3.41 -16.82
CA ARG A 412 -6.41 3.99 -17.06
C ARG A 412 -5.39 2.89 -17.30
N MET A 413 -4.45 3.16 -18.21
CA MET A 413 -3.26 2.32 -18.42
C MET A 413 -2.03 3.16 -18.13
N SER A 414 -1.18 2.68 -17.23
CA SER A 414 0.05 3.36 -16.82
C SER A 414 1.27 2.50 -17.13
N ALA A 415 2.33 3.13 -17.58
CA ALA A 415 3.64 2.50 -17.77
C ALA A 415 4.71 3.38 -17.13
N MET A 416 5.68 2.79 -16.43
CA MET A 416 6.75 3.52 -15.80
C MET A 416 8.11 2.86 -16.00
N ILE A 417 9.16 3.68 -15.98
CA ILE A 417 10.54 3.27 -15.80
C ILE A 417 11.15 4.08 -14.66
N GLU A 418 11.92 3.40 -13.81
CA GLU A 418 12.49 4.00 -12.62
C GLU A 418 13.97 3.65 -12.51
N TRP A 419 14.76 4.65 -12.15
CA TRP A 419 16.16 4.50 -11.78
C TRP A 419 16.37 4.87 -10.30
N LEU A 420 17.00 3.99 -9.56
CA LEU A 420 17.34 4.12 -8.14
C LEU A 420 18.84 4.43 -7.98
N PRO A 421 19.26 5.70 -8.02
CA PRO A 421 20.68 6.08 -7.86
C PRO A 421 21.27 5.53 -6.57
N SER A 422 20.47 5.50 -5.50
CA SER A 422 20.80 4.94 -4.19
C SER A 422 19.54 4.31 -3.56
N GLU A 423 19.65 3.77 -2.37
CA GLU A 423 18.50 3.34 -1.54
C GLU A 423 17.67 4.51 -1.00
N PHE A 424 18.20 5.74 -1.08
CA PHE A 424 17.58 6.97 -0.57
C PHE A 424 17.04 7.86 -1.67
N SER A 425 17.14 7.48 -2.93
CA SER A 425 16.70 8.33 -4.03
C SER A 425 16.24 7.53 -5.23
N ARG A 426 15.24 8.08 -5.93
CA ARG A 426 14.71 7.53 -7.18
C ARG A 426 14.36 8.64 -8.17
N ILE A 427 14.47 8.31 -9.45
CA ILE A 427 13.95 9.11 -10.56
C ILE A 427 13.00 8.19 -11.33
N ARG A 428 11.75 8.62 -11.51
CA ARG A 428 10.71 7.89 -12.20
C ARG A 428 10.18 8.70 -13.36
N LEU A 429 10.05 8.07 -14.52
CA LEU A 429 9.28 8.55 -15.64
C LEU A 429 8.06 7.66 -15.81
N GLN A 430 6.87 8.23 -15.80
CA GLN A 430 5.61 7.54 -15.97
C GLN A 430 4.81 8.16 -17.10
N PHE A 431 4.12 7.32 -17.86
CA PHE A 431 3.15 7.69 -18.86
C PHE A 431 1.82 7.05 -18.50
N ASN A 432 0.74 7.83 -18.52
CA ASN A 432 -0.62 7.37 -18.40
C ASN A 432 -1.38 7.65 -19.68
N ARG A 433 -2.16 6.66 -20.12
CA ARG A 433 -3.30 6.89 -20.99
C ARG A 433 -4.56 6.79 -20.15
N ASP A 434 -5.04 7.96 -19.76
CA ASP A 434 -6.18 8.11 -18.87
C ASP A 434 -7.47 8.21 -19.70
N LYS A 435 -8.44 7.40 -19.34
CA LYS A 435 -9.83 7.41 -19.83
C LYS A 435 -10.77 7.35 -18.63
N SER A 436 -10.44 8.08 -17.60
CA SER A 436 -11.30 8.26 -16.43
C SER A 436 -12.46 9.18 -16.71
N TYR A 437 -12.35 9.98 -17.75
CA TYR A 437 -13.38 10.86 -18.30
C TYR A 437 -13.72 10.50 -19.74
N GLN A 438 -14.74 11.12 -20.34
CA GLN A 438 -15.20 10.81 -21.72
C GLN A 438 -14.10 11.04 -22.78
N GLU A 439 -13.30 12.09 -22.62
CA GLU A 439 -12.12 12.34 -23.43
C GLU A 439 -10.90 11.67 -22.85
N SER A 440 -10.03 11.11 -23.71
CA SER A 440 -8.80 10.47 -23.23
C SER A 440 -7.72 11.50 -23.04
N ASP A 441 -7.05 11.43 -21.90
CA ASP A 441 -5.89 12.23 -21.56
C ASP A 441 -4.60 11.42 -21.62
N ASP A 442 -3.57 11.93 -22.27
CA ASP A 442 -2.23 11.35 -22.28
C ASP A 442 -1.36 12.19 -21.32
N GLN A 443 -0.94 11.58 -20.20
CA GLN A 443 -0.26 12.25 -19.11
C GLN A 443 1.19 11.76 -19.00
N ILE A 444 2.13 12.67 -18.74
CA ILE A 444 3.52 12.36 -18.49
C ILE A 444 3.93 12.91 -17.12
N PHE A 445 4.53 12.07 -16.30
CA PHE A 445 5.07 12.45 -15.00
C PHE A 445 6.56 12.16 -14.94
N LEU A 446 7.37 13.15 -14.54
CA LEU A 446 8.74 12.96 -14.12
C LEU A 446 8.82 13.27 -12.62
N GLN A 447 9.18 12.29 -11.82
CA GLN A 447 9.24 12.38 -10.36
C GLN A 447 10.66 12.13 -9.87
N TYR A 448 11.12 12.94 -8.93
CA TYR A 448 12.33 12.72 -8.16
C TYR A 448 12.02 12.71 -6.68
N THR A 449 12.30 11.58 -6.01
CA THR A 449 12.09 11.42 -4.57
C THR A 449 13.41 11.16 -3.89
N THR A 450 13.67 11.82 -2.76
CA THR A 450 14.84 11.56 -1.92
C THR A 450 14.49 11.59 -0.45
N SER A 451 15.14 10.74 0.34
CA SER A 451 14.98 10.70 1.79
C SER A 451 16.25 11.11 2.51
N LEU A 452 16.11 11.92 3.56
CA LEU A 452 17.17 12.46 4.41
C LEU A 452 16.91 11.99 5.85
N GLY A 453 17.95 11.60 6.58
CA GLY A 453 17.85 11.23 8.00
C GLY A 453 17.68 9.73 8.24
N SER A 454 17.08 9.35 9.36
CA SER A 454 16.91 7.95 9.78
C SER A 454 15.69 7.30 9.10
N HIS A 455 15.67 7.27 7.79
CA HIS A 455 14.62 6.58 7.07
C HIS A 455 14.78 5.05 7.26
N GLY A 456 13.72 4.36 7.69
CA GLY A 456 13.67 2.90 7.62
C GLY A 456 13.92 2.44 6.19
N ALA A 457 14.72 1.39 5.99
CA ALA A 457 14.90 0.82 4.66
C ALA A 457 13.54 0.50 4.05
N HIS A 458 13.33 0.90 2.80
CA HIS A 458 12.10 0.55 2.09
C HIS A 458 11.89 -0.96 2.17
N GLN A 459 10.82 -1.39 2.81
CA GLN A 459 10.46 -2.80 2.88
C GLN A 459 10.08 -3.24 1.48
N TYR A 460 10.86 -4.17 1.00
CA TYR A 460 10.71 -4.79 -0.30
C TYR A 460 9.55 -5.80 -0.29
#